data_94a5964e6a27e34455c40ce25680c8b8
#
_entry.id   94a5964e6a27e34455c40ce25680c8b8
#
_cell.length_a   1.000
_cell.length_b   1.000
_cell.length_c   1.000
_cell.angle_alpha   90.00
_cell.angle_beta   90.00
_cell.angle_gamma   90.00
#
_symmetry.space_group_name_H-M   'P 1'
#
loop_
_entity.id
_entity.type
_entity.pdbx_description
1 polymer ?
#
loop_
_entity_poly.entity_id
_entity_poly.type
_entity_poly.pdbx_seq_one_letter_code
_entity_poly.pdbx_strand_id
1 'polypeptide(L)'
;MVQHQSSGPWHVTSTDGTRLAVWSTGTGPPLLLVHGSMSDHRRWRIVDLLAQDRTVHAMDRRGRGGSTDALDWTPEREVEDVVAVIEAVAADAGRPTDVLGHSFGGYLCVRAAGRTPHVRRLVLYEPAVVQHPQPPELVARVQAAVDAGRYEEAVEIMMRDVLHMPEAELAMLREQPSWPARVATAPTLPREESVPLLLDPAEAAGVTAPTLLIRGGDSPEFLQDAIRTVAGSVPDCRVVTLEGQQHVADQTDPETFAAVVREFLRG
;
A
#
# COMPACT_ATOMS: atom_id res chain seq x y z
N MET A 1 4.90 2.79 27.86
CA MET A 1 5.88 2.29 26.87
C MET A 1 5.75 0.78 26.82
N VAL A 2 5.00 0.27 25.87
CA VAL A 2 4.93 -1.18 25.63
C VAL A 2 6.04 -1.49 24.65
N GLN A 3 7.05 -2.27 25.07
CA GLN A 3 8.06 -2.82 24.18
C GLN A 3 7.38 -3.89 23.32
N HIS A 4 6.90 -3.51 22.12
CA HIS A 4 6.39 -4.47 21.16
C HIS A 4 7.53 -5.20 20.45
N GLN A 5 8.23 -6.06 21.16
CA GLN A 5 8.88 -7.23 20.57
C GLN A 5 7.91 -8.41 20.73
N SER A 6 6.74 -8.33 20.10
CA SER A 6 5.80 -9.44 20.10
C SER A 6 6.15 -10.37 18.93
N SER A 7 6.17 -11.67 19.20
CA SER A 7 6.35 -12.75 18.22
C SER A 7 5.16 -12.89 17.24
N GLY A 8 4.24 -11.93 17.18
CA GLY A 8 3.05 -11.93 16.34
C GLY A 8 2.41 -10.54 16.22
N PRO A 9 1.39 -10.40 15.35
CA PRO A 9 0.71 -9.13 15.14
C PRO A 9 -0.23 -8.78 16.31
N TRP A 10 -0.42 -7.50 16.54
CA TRP A 10 -1.60 -7.02 17.25
C TRP A 10 -2.75 -6.77 16.26
N HIS A 11 -3.97 -6.55 16.75
CA HIS A 11 -5.12 -6.43 15.88
C HIS A 11 -5.92 -5.17 16.17
N VAL A 12 -6.37 -4.53 15.08
CA VAL A 12 -7.36 -3.45 15.10
C VAL A 12 -8.67 -4.01 14.57
N THR A 13 -9.79 -3.63 15.19
CA THR A 13 -11.13 -3.99 14.68
C THR A 13 -11.67 -2.83 13.87
N SER A 14 -11.99 -3.08 12.61
CA SER A 14 -12.63 -2.12 11.72
C SER A 14 -14.10 -1.89 12.07
N THR A 15 -14.72 -0.91 11.44
CA THR A 15 -16.11 -0.50 11.68
C THR A 15 -17.13 -1.62 11.43
N ASP A 16 -16.82 -2.55 10.52
CA ASP A 16 -17.65 -3.71 10.17
C ASP A 16 -17.30 -4.99 10.95
N GLY A 17 -16.37 -4.91 11.93
CA GLY A 17 -15.91 -6.04 12.72
C GLY A 17 -14.74 -6.82 12.11
N THR A 18 -14.25 -6.45 10.92
CA THR A 18 -13.05 -7.06 10.34
C THR A 18 -11.84 -6.84 11.24
N ARG A 19 -11.10 -7.92 11.53
CA ARG A 19 -9.87 -7.87 12.33
C ARG A 19 -8.66 -7.68 11.44
N LEU A 20 -7.94 -6.59 11.65
CA LEU A 20 -6.78 -6.17 10.86
C LEU A 20 -5.50 -6.43 11.65
N ALA A 21 -4.61 -7.23 11.10
CA ALA A 21 -3.32 -7.55 11.70
C ALA A 21 -2.31 -6.43 11.43
N VAL A 22 -1.57 -6.02 12.47
CA VAL A 22 -0.52 -5.00 12.39
C VAL A 22 0.75 -5.55 13.02
N TRP A 23 1.82 -5.54 12.26
CA TRP A 23 3.15 -6.03 12.65
C TRP A 23 4.05 -4.86 12.99
N SER A 24 4.60 -4.84 14.18
CA SER A 24 5.36 -3.68 14.68
C SER A 24 6.81 -4.05 14.97
N THR A 25 7.74 -3.17 14.57
CA THR A 25 9.17 -3.32 14.85
C THR A 25 9.84 -1.96 15.00
N GLY A 26 10.99 -1.93 15.70
CA GLY A 26 11.72 -0.71 15.95
C GLY A 26 11.16 0.13 17.10
N THR A 27 11.77 1.30 17.30
CA THR A 27 11.39 2.27 18.35
C THR A 27 11.54 3.69 17.82
N GLY A 28 10.62 4.59 18.19
CA GLY A 28 10.64 5.99 17.76
C GLY A 28 9.26 6.48 17.31
N PRO A 29 9.20 7.58 16.55
CA PRO A 29 7.94 8.08 15.99
C PRO A 29 7.24 7.02 15.14
N PRO A 30 5.89 6.91 15.22
CA PRO A 30 5.14 5.89 14.51
C PRO A 30 5.13 6.12 13.00
N LEU A 31 5.28 5.04 12.22
CA LEU A 31 5.14 5.01 10.77
C LEU A 31 4.30 3.81 10.37
N LEU A 32 3.13 4.05 9.78
CA LEU A 32 2.28 3.00 9.22
C LEU A 32 2.63 2.73 7.76
N LEU A 33 2.79 1.46 7.40
CA LEU A 33 2.99 0.99 6.02
C LEU A 33 1.73 0.26 5.54
N VAL A 34 1.18 0.69 4.41
CA VAL A 34 -0.02 0.12 3.77
C VAL A 34 0.34 -0.40 2.38
N HIS A 35 0.34 -1.72 2.23
CA HIS A 35 0.73 -2.38 0.99
C HIS A 35 -0.33 -2.30 -0.12
N GLY A 36 0.10 -2.52 -1.37
CA GLY A 36 -0.76 -2.57 -2.55
C GLY A 36 -1.46 -3.91 -2.76
N SER A 37 -1.96 -4.14 -3.98
CA SER A 37 -2.42 -5.45 -4.45
C SER A 37 -1.29 -6.46 -4.45
N MET A 38 -1.63 -7.75 -4.49
CA MET A 38 -0.66 -8.86 -4.53
C MET A 38 0.40 -8.80 -3.43
N SER A 39 0.03 -8.40 -2.20
CA SER A 39 0.99 -8.18 -1.13
C SER A 39 0.38 -8.36 0.25
N ASP A 40 1.25 -8.47 1.26
CA ASP A 40 0.98 -8.36 2.67
C ASP A 40 2.14 -7.62 3.38
N HIS A 41 2.14 -7.58 4.72
CA HIS A 41 3.20 -6.92 5.51
C HIS A 41 4.62 -7.35 5.14
N ARG A 42 4.83 -8.57 4.62
CA ARG A 42 6.15 -9.15 4.30
C ARG A 42 6.83 -8.56 3.06
N ARG A 43 6.10 -7.79 2.27
CA ARG A 43 6.68 -7.21 1.06
C ARG A 43 7.78 -6.17 1.30
N TRP A 44 7.74 -5.50 2.45
CA TRP A 44 8.53 -4.30 2.70
C TRP A 44 9.99 -4.62 3.04
N ARG A 45 10.90 -4.58 2.07
CA ARG A 45 12.33 -4.73 2.30
C ARG A 45 12.97 -3.55 3.03
N ILE A 46 12.23 -2.45 3.17
CA ILE A 46 12.68 -1.22 3.81
C ILE A 46 12.42 -1.18 5.32
N VAL A 47 11.72 -2.17 5.89
CA VAL A 47 11.32 -2.17 7.31
C VAL A 47 12.53 -1.97 8.23
N ASP A 48 13.58 -2.78 8.08
CA ASP A 48 14.75 -2.71 8.94
C ASP A 48 15.52 -1.39 8.79
N LEU A 49 15.49 -0.79 7.58
CA LEU A 49 16.09 0.51 7.32
C LEU A 49 15.32 1.63 8.02
N LEU A 50 14.00 1.59 8.01
CA LEU A 50 13.14 2.59 8.65
C LEU A 50 13.04 2.39 10.16
N ALA A 51 13.10 1.14 10.64
CA ALA A 51 13.02 0.80 12.06
C ALA A 51 14.24 1.24 12.87
N GLN A 52 15.31 1.73 12.24
CA GLN A 52 16.48 2.29 12.92
C GLN A 52 16.15 3.53 13.76
N ASP A 53 15.14 4.31 13.36
CA ASP A 53 14.74 5.55 14.04
C ASP A 53 13.20 5.72 14.12
N ARG A 54 12.42 4.68 13.81
CA ARG A 54 10.95 4.67 13.81
C ARG A 54 10.39 3.42 14.47
N THR A 55 9.17 3.53 15.01
CA THR A 55 8.31 2.36 15.21
C THR A 55 7.54 2.15 13.93
N VAL A 56 7.92 1.12 13.16
CA VAL A 56 7.28 0.78 11.89
C VAL A 56 6.15 -0.20 12.16
N HIS A 57 4.95 0.13 11.68
CA HIS A 57 3.73 -0.65 11.76
C HIS A 57 3.32 -1.07 10.34
N ALA A 58 3.53 -2.32 9.96
CA ALA A 58 3.10 -2.85 8.66
C ALA A 58 1.76 -3.56 8.83
N MET A 59 0.68 -3.01 8.24
CA MET A 59 -0.62 -3.66 8.31
C MET A 59 -0.79 -4.69 7.20
N ASP A 60 -1.55 -5.74 7.51
CA ASP A 60 -2.18 -6.59 6.50
C ASP A 60 -3.55 -6.02 6.17
N ARG A 61 -3.82 -5.71 4.90
CA ARG A 61 -5.15 -5.30 4.44
C ARG A 61 -6.12 -6.48 4.57
N ARG A 62 -7.44 -6.23 4.63
CA ARG A 62 -8.46 -7.30 4.73
C ARG A 62 -8.27 -8.40 3.66
N GLY A 63 -8.48 -9.64 4.04
CA GLY A 63 -8.30 -10.82 3.18
C GLY A 63 -6.85 -11.20 2.91
N ARG A 64 -5.87 -10.63 3.63
CA ARG A 64 -4.44 -10.90 3.44
C ARG A 64 -3.72 -11.14 4.75
N GLY A 65 -2.66 -11.93 4.69
CA GLY A 65 -1.77 -12.18 5.83
C GLY A 65 -2.51 -12.66 7.07
N GLY A 66 -2.42 -11.92 8.16
CA GLY A 66 -3.09 -12.19 9.44
C GLY A 66 -4.45 -11.51 9.62
N SER A 67 -4.92 -10.75 8.63
CA SER A 67 -6.22 -10.06 8.67
C SER A 67 -7.36 -10.98 8.22
N THR A 68 -8.54 -10.81 8.84
CA THR A 68 -9.76 -11.46 8.35
C THR A 68 -10.29 -10.77 7.10
N ASP A 69 -11.27 -11.39 6.44
CA ASP A 69 -11.97 -10.83 5.28
C ASP A 69 -13.47 -10.71 5.57
N ALA A 70 -14.17 -9.96 4.73
CA ALA A 70 -15.64 -9.82 4.74
C ALA A 70 -16.20 -9.99 3.33
N LEU A 71 -17.43 -10.54 3.23
CA LEU A 71 -18.06 -10.82 1.95
C LEU A 71 -18.50 -9.55 1.19
N ASP A 72 -18.84 -8.49 1.92
CA ASP A 72 -19.30 -7.20 1.39
C ASP A 72 -18.13 -6.23 1.15
N TRP A 73 -17.09 -6.71 0.50
CA TRP A 73 -15.92 -5.92 0.18
C TRP A 73 -16.24 -4.76 -0.76
N THR A 74 -15.71 -3.58 -0.43
CA THR A 74 -15.63 -2.42 -1.30
C THR A 74 -14.32 -1.66 -1.03
N PRO A 75 -13.81 -0.81 -1.96
CA PRO A 75 -12.69 0.07 -1.67
C PRO A 75 -12.96 0.99 -0.47
N GLU A 76 -14.21 1.41 -0.28
CA GLU A 76 -14.65 2.23 0.86
C GLU A 76 -14.40 1.54 2.20
N ARG A 77 -14.74 0.25 2.31
CA ARG A 77 -14.46 -0.53 3.51
C ARG A 77 -12.96 -0.60 3.84
N GLU A 78 -12.13 -0.67 2.82
CA GLU A 78 -10.67 -0.66 3.03
C GLU A 78 -10.14 0.74 3.42
N VAL A 79 -10.78 1.83 2.97
CA VAL A 79 -10.46 3.18 3.47
C VAL A 79 -10.81 3.29 4.96
N GLU A 80 -11.98 2.79 5.38
CA GLU A 80 -12.36 2.72 6.80
C GLU A 80 -11.35 1.90 7.63
N ASP A 81 -10.84 0.79 7.08
CA ASP A 81 -9.78 -0.01 7.71
C ASP A 81 -8.52 0.80 7.97
N VAL A 82 -8.06 1.51 6.94
CA VAL A 82 -6.83 2.32 7.05
C VAL A 82 -7.02 3.45 8.07
N VAL A 83 -8.19 4.11 8.08
CA VAL A 83 -8.53 5.12 9.12
C VAL A 83 -8.46 4.50 10.51
N ALA A 84 -9.10 3.35 10.72
CA ALA A 84 -9.12 2.67 12.03
C ALA A 84 -7.69 2.32 12.51
N VAL A 85 -6.82 1.86 11.59
CA VAL A 85 -5.42 1.54 11.95
C VAL A 85 -4.62 2.81 12.22
N ILE A 86 -4.79 3.89 11.43
CA ILE A 86 -4.13 5.19 11.69
C ILE A 86 -4.49 5.68 13.09
N GLU A 87 -5.77 5.66 13.44
CA GLU A 87 -6.26 6.14 14.75
C GLU A 87 -5.75 5.29 15.90
N ALA A 88 -5.74 3.96 15.75
CA ALA A 88 -5.21 3.05 16.75
C ALA A 88 -3.71 3.24 16.98
N VAL A 89 -2.91 3.38 15.90
CA VAL A 89 -1.46 3.65 15.97
C VAL A 89 -1.19 5.01 16.63
N ALA A 90 -1.95 6.04 16.24
CA ALA A 90 -1.79 7.37 16.81
C ALA A 90 -2.16 7.40 18.31
N ALA A 91 -3.21 6.69 18.71
CA ALA A 91 -3.64 6.56 20.10
C ALA A 91 -2.59 5.84 20.96
N ASP A 92 -2.04 4.72 20.49
CA ASP A 92 -0.97 3.97 21.18
C ASP A 92 0.30 4.82 21.34
N ALA A 93 0.68 5.55 20.30
CA ALA A 93 1.86 6.41 20.32
C ALA A 93 1.64 7.77 21.04
N GLY A 94 0.39 8.15 21.36
CA GLY A 94 0.04 9.44 21.94
C GLY A 94 0.35 10.65 21.02
N ARG A 95 0.42 10.43 19.71
CA ARG A 95 0.77 11.45 18.69
C ARG A 95 0.35 11.02 17.30
N PRO A 96 0.15 11.97 16.34
CA PRO A 96 -0.12 11.61 14.95
C PRO A 96 0.98 10.72 14.35
N THR A 97 0.58 9.84 13.42
CA THR A 97 1.45 8.90 12.73
C THR A 97 1.88 9.39 11.35
N ASP A 98 3.07 8.98 10.92
CA ASP A 98 3.45 9.05 9.51
C ASP A 98 2.81 7.87 8.78
N VAL A 99 2.47 8.04 7.51
CA VAL A 99 1.84 6.99 6.71
C VAL A 99 2.57 6.85 5.38
N LEU A 100 2.89 5.61 4.98
CA LEU A 100 3.40 5.28 3.66
C LEU A 100 2.46 4.27 3.01
N GLY A 101 1.86 4.64 1.87
CA GLY A 101 1.02 3.78 1.06
C GLY A 101 1.62 3.48 -0.30
N HIS A 102 1.56 2.23 -0.75
CA HIS A 102 2.00 1.81 -2.07
C HIS A 102 0.83 1.35 -2.94
N SER A 103 0.78 1.79 -4.19
CA SER A 103 -0.18 1.31 -5.18
C SER A 103 -1.63 1.42 -4.68
N PHE A 104 -2.40 0.31 -4.63
CA PHE A 104 -3.73 0.28 -4.04
C PHE A 104 -3.73 0.81 -2.59
N GLY A 105 -2.74 0.43 -1.77
CA GLY A 105 -2.58 1.00 -0.42
C GLY A 105 -2.32 2.51 -0.43
N GLY A 106 -1.65 3.03 -1.45
CA GLY A 106 -1.48 4.48 -1.66
C GLY A 106 -2.80 5.19 -1.95
N TYR A 107 -3.66 4.60 -2.79
CA TYR A 107 -5.03 5.08 -3.01
C TYR A 107 -5.85 5.12 -1.71
N LEU A 108 -5.77 4.06 -0.91
CA LEU A 108 -6.46 4.01 0.38
C LEU A 108 -5.93 5.09 1.34
N CYS A 109 -4.61 5.28 1.39
CA CYS A 109 -3.95 6.23 2.29
C CYS A 109 -4.28 7.68 1.98
N VAL A 110 -4.34 8.10 0.71
CA VAL A 110 -4.71 9.48 0.37
C VAL A 110 -6.15 9.79 0.78
N ARG A 111 -7.06 8.85 0.59
CA ARG A 111 -8.46 8.98 1.02
C ARG A 111 -8.60 8.98 2.53
N ALA A 112 -7.91 8.06 3.22
CA ALA A 112 -7.91 8.00 4.67
C ALA A 112 -7.35 9.28 5.31
N ALA A 113 -6.28 9.85 4.74
CA ALA A 113 -5.67 11.08 5.23
C ALA A 113 -6.61 12.30 5.12
N GLY A 114 -7.54 12.31 4.19
CA GLY A 114 -8.60 13.33 4.09
C GLY A 114 -9.72 13.17 5.15
N ARG A 115 -9.74 12.05 5.89
CA ARG A 115 -10.84 11.71 6.84
C ARG A 115 -10.41 11.72 8.31
N THR A 116 -9.12 11.77 8.60
CA THR A 116 -8.60 11.78 9.97
C THR A 116 -7.48 12.80 10.14
N PRO A 117 -7.45 13.56 11.28
CA PRO A 117 -6.40 14.52 11.56
C PRO A 117 -5.12 13.84 12.11
N HIS A 118 -5.10 12.52 12.23
CA HIS A 118 -4.02 11.78 12.87
C HIS A 118 -2.85 11.40 11.94
N VAL A 119 -2.84 11.90 10.69
CA VAL A 119 -1.71 11.77 9.77
C VAL A 119 -0.79 13.00 9.90
N ARG A 120 0.47 12.76 10.32
CA ARG A 120 1.48 13.83 10.43
C ARG A 120 2.13 14.15 9.07
N ARG A 121 2.51 13.11 8.33
CA ARG A 121 3.08 13.18 6.97
C ARG A 121 2.60 11.98 6.18
N LEU A 122 2.36 12.21 4.90
CA LEU A 122 1.87 11.19 3.97
C LEU A 122 2.91 10.94 2.88
N VAL A 123 3.32 9.70 2.72
CA VAL A 123 4.16 9.24 1.60
C VAL A 123 3.33 8.31 0.73
N LEU A 124 3.24 8.60 -0.55
CA LEU A 124 2.51 7.79 -1.51
C LEU A 124 3.46 7.33 -2.61
N TYR A 125 3.69 6.04 -2.69
CA TYR A 125 4.45 5.45 -3.77
C TYR A 125 3.50 4.90 -4.83
N GLU A 126 3.44 5.60 -5.97
CA GLU A 126 2.61 5.28 -7.13
C GLU A 126 1.19 4.84 -6.76
N PRO A 127 0.41 5.71 -6.10
CA PRO A 127 -0.95 5.38 -5.69
C PRO A 127 -1.81 5.00 -6.90
N ALA A 128 -2.55 3.89 -6.78
CA ALA A 128 -3.40 3.39 -7.86
C ALA A 128 -4.69 4.21 -7.99
N VAL A 129 -4.62 5.37 -8.64
CA VAL A 129 -5.80 6.18 -8.99
C VAL A 129 -6.13 5.91 -10.46
N VAL A 130 -7.17 5.09 -10.70
CA VAL A 130 -7.53 4.63 -12.04
C VAL A 130 -8.98 4.93 -12.34
N GLN A 131 -9.23 5.55 -13.51
CA GLN A 131 -10.56 6.04 -13.93
C GLN A 131 -11.53 4.89 -14.28
N HIS A 132 -11.01 3.78 -14.75
CA HIS A 132 -11.79 2.65 -15.21
C HIS A 132 -11.28 1.35 -14.60
N PRO A 133 -12.14 0.36 -14.31
CA PRO A 133 -11.70 -0.97 -13.96
C PRO A 133 -10.90 -1.59 -15.10
N GLN A 134 -10.19 -2.66 -14.82
CA GLN A 134 -9.50 -3.42 -15.86
C GLN A 134 -10.50 -3.99 -16.87
N PRO A 135 -10.08 -4.24 -18.13
CA PRO A 135 -10.95 -4.84 -19.14
C PRO A 135 -11.60 -6.13 -18.61
N PRO A 136 -12.92 -6.34 -18.86
CA PRO A 136 -13.65 -7.51 -18.37
C PRO A 136 -12.98 -8.85 -18.73
N GLU A 137 -12.34 -8.92 -19.90
CA GLU A 137 -11.64 -10.11 -20.36
C GLU A 137 -10.40 -10.41 -19.50
N LEU A 138 -9.70 -9.39 -19.05
CA LEU A 138 -8.56 -9.55 -18.14
C LEU A 138 -9.05 -10.02 -16.76
N VAL A 139 -10.08 -9.37 -16.22
CA VAL A 139 -10.69 -9.75 -14.94
C VAL A 139 -11.17 -11.21 -14.99
N ALA A 140 -11.82 -11.62 -16.09
CA ALA A 140 -12.29 -12.99 -16.28
C ALA A 140 -11.13 -14.01 -16.34
N ARG A 141 -10.00 -13.65 -16.95
CA ARG A 141 -8.79 -14.50 -16.96
C ARG A 141 -8.22 -14.69 -15.56
N VAL A 142 -8.11 -13.60 -14.80
CA VAL A 142 -7.64 -13.65 -13.40
C VAL A 142 -8.60 -14.48 -12.57
N GLN A 143 -9.92 -14.26 -12.69
CA GLN A 143 -10.94 -15.04 -11.97
C GLN A 143 -10.85 -16.54 -12.31
N ALA A 144 -10.72 -16.90 -13.59
CA ALA A 144 -10.61 -18.30 -14.02
C ALA A 144 -9.34 -18.97 -13.46
N ALA A 145 -8.22 -18.26 -13.34
CA ALA A 145 -7.01 -18.76 -12.71
C ALA A 145 -7.24 -18.98 -11.19
N VAL A 146 -7.90 -18.04 -10.52
CA VAL A 146 -8.25 -18.14 -9.10
C VAL A 146 -9.19 -19.33 -8.84
N ASP A 147 -10.26 -19.45 -9.61
CA ASP A 147 -11.26 -20.54 -9.47
C ASP A 147 -10.65 -21.93 -9.68
N ALA A 148 -9.62 -22.01 -10.53
CA ALA A 148 -8.86 -23.24 -10.78
C ALA A 148 -7.73 -23.48 -9.77
N GLY A 149 -7.55 -22.61 -8.75
CA GLY A 149 -6.46 -22.70 -7.78
C GLY A 149 -5.08 -22.37 -8.34
N ARG A 150 -4.98 -21.81 -9.56
CA ARG A 150 -3.73 -21.41 -10.21
C ARG A 150 -3.35 -19.99 -9.79
N TYR A 151 -3.12 -19.80 -8.49
CA TYR A 151 -2.91 -18.49 -7.87
C TYR A 151 -1.66 -17.78 -8.38
N GLU A 152 -0.58 -18.51 -8.66
CA GLU A 152 0.64 -17.94 -9.23
C GLU A 152 0.39 -17.36 -10.62
N GLU A 153 -0.35 -18.09 -11.48
CA GLU A 153 -0.76 -17.61 -12.80
C GLU A 153 -1.59 -16.32 -12.68
N ALA A 154 -2.54 -16.24 -11.74
CA ALA A 154 -3.34 -15.05 -11.52
C ALA A 154 -2.47 -13.83 -11.17
N VAL A 155 -1.47 -14.00 -10.30
CA VAL A 155 -0.51 -12.95 -9.94
C VAL A 155 0.35 -12.55 -11.13
N GLU A 156 0.82 -13.51 -11.94
CA GLU A 156 1.64 -13.24 -13.11
C GLU A 156 0.88 -12.50 -14.22
N ILE A 157 -0.40 -12.83 -14.43
CA ILE A 157 -1.27 -12.08 -15.35
C ILE A 157 -1.29 -10.59 -14.94
N MET A 158 -1.47 -10.30 -13.66
CA MET A 158 -1.47 -8.92 -13.18
C MET A 158 -0.14 -8.22 -13.40
N MET A 159 0.97 -8.90 -13.10
CA MET A 159 2.30 -8.31 -13.24
C MET A 159 2.66 -8.03 -14.70
N ARG A 160 2.34 -8.94 -15.62
CA ARG A 160 2.65 -8.79 -17.04
C ARG A 160 1.68 -7.87 -17.77
N ASP A 161 0.38 -8.12 -17.62
CA ASP A 161 -0.64 -7.53 -18.49
C ASP A 161 -1.17 -6.19 -17.95
N VAL A 162 -1.05 -5.92 -16.65
CA VAL A 162 -1.46 -4.66 -16.02
C VAL A 162 -0.25 -3.77 -15.70
N LEU A 163 0.73 -4.31 -14.98
CA LEU A 163 1.90 -3.53 -14.56
C LEU A 163 2.98 -3.45 -15.65
N HIS A 164 2.86 -4.22 -16.73
CA HIS A 164 3.89 -4.33 -17.80
C HIS A 164 5.29 -4.57 -17.23
N MET A 165 5.35 -5.38 -16.16
CA MET A 165 6.59 -5.64 -15.42
C MET A 165 7.60 -6.37 -16.30
N PRO A 166 8.87 -5.92 -16.37
CA PRO A 166 9.93 -6.63 -17.06
C PRO A 166 10.13 -8.04 -16.48
N GLU A 167 10.38 -9.03 -17.36
CA GLU A 167 10.60 -10.42 -16.93
C GLU A 167 11.75 -10.57 -15.92
N ALA A 168 12.77 -9.72 -16.01
CA ALA A 168 13.88 -9.72 -15.05
C ALA A 168 13.41 -9.32 -13.63
N GLU A 169 12.52 -8.34 -13.52
CA GLU A 169 11.93 -7.95 -12.23
C GLU A 169 10.98 -9.05 -11.69
N LEU A 170 10.15 -9.62 -12.57
CA LEU A 170 9.28 -10.72 -12.18
C LEU A 170 10.09 -11.94 -11.69
N ALA A 171 11.17 -12.29 -12.39
CA ALA A 171 12.08 -13.36 -11.96
C ALA A 171 12.71 -13.05 -10.58
N MET A 172 13.17 -11.81 -10.37
CA MET A 172 13.71 -11.37 -9.09
C MET A 172 12.66 -11.47 -7.96
N LEU A 173 11.40 -11.11 -8.24
CA LEU A 173 10.32 -11.19 -7.25
C LEU A 173 9.99 -12.65 -6.89
N ARG A 174 10.03 -13.59 -7.84
CA ARG A 174 9.82 -15.02 -7.59
C ARG A 174 10.86 -15.62 -6.63
N GLU A 175 12.09 -15.11 -6.66
CA GLU A 175 13.15 -15.54 -5.75
C GLU A 175 13.02 -14.96 -4.32
N GLN A 176 12.11 -14.00 -4.09
CA GLN A 176 11.95 -13.38 -2.77
C GLN A 176 11.22 -14.34 -1.81
N PRO A 177 11.62 -14.38 -0.52
CA PRO A 177 10.92 -15.15 0.51
C PRO A 177 9.43 -14.76 0.67
N SER A 178 9.05 -13.56 0.23
CA SER A 178 7.66 -13.08 0.24
C SER A 178 6.80 -13.58 -0.93
N TRP A 179 7.39 -14.27 -1.94
CA TRP A 179 6.64 -14.73 -3.11
C TRP A 179 5.45 -15.65 -2.78
N PRO A 180 5.58 -16.69 -1.93
CA PRO A 180 4.42 -17.50 -1.56
C PRO A 180 3.29 -16.72 -0.90
N ALA A 181 3.64 -15.71 -0.10
CA ALA A 181 2.67 -14.82 0.53
C ALA A 181 1.94 -13.95 -0.51
N ARG A 182 2.67 -13.46 -1.50
CA ARG A 182 2.10 -12.73 -2.64
C ARG A 182 1.12 -13.60 -3.42
N VAL A 183 1.49 -14.83 -3.76
CA VAL A 183 0.63 -15.79 -4.45
C VAL A 183 -0.64 -16.08 -3.64
N ALA A 184 -0.54 -16.21 -2.32
CA ALA A 184 -1.70 -16.44 -1.45
C ALA A 184 -2.73 -15.32 -1.46
N THR A 185 -2.39 -14.10 -1.94
CA THR A 185 -3.34 -12.99 -2.07
C THR A 185 -4.20 -13.04 -3.33
N ALA A 186 -3.93 -13.94 -4.27
CA ALA A 186 -4.61 -14.02 -5.56
C ALA A 186 -6.15 -14.02 -5.48
N PRO A 187 -6.81 -14.66 -4.48
CA PRO A 187 -8.27 -14.62 -4.36
C PRO A 187 -8.87 -13.22 -4.23
N THR A 188 -8.08 -12.21 -3.85
CA THR A 188 -8.57 -10.84 -3.70
C THR A 188 -8.49 -10.01 -5.00
N LEU A 189 -7.73 -10.47 -6.01
CA LEU A 189 -7.47 -9.72 -7.23
C LEU A 189 -8.71 -9.45 -8.07
N PRO A 190 -9.60 -10.43 -8.34
CA PRO A 190 -10.74 -10.19 -9.21
C PRO A 190 -11.62 -9.03 -8.72
N ARG A 191 -11.84 -8.92 -7.41
CA ARG A 191 -12.66 -7.84 -6.84
C ARG A 191 -11.97 -6.48 -6.92
N GLU A 192 -10.65 -6.41 -6.73
CA GLU A 192 -9.89 -5.18 -6.82
C GLU A 192 -9.87 -4.63 -8.25
N GLU A 193 -9.69 -5.50 -9.23
CA GLU A 193 -9.58 -5.12 -10.64
C GLU A 193 -10.94 -4.83 -11.31
N SER A 194 -12.04 -5.23 -10.66
CA SER A 194 -13.41 -5.03 -11.17
C SER A 194 -13.97 -3.63 -10.93
N VAL A 195 -13.28 -2.79 -10.18
CA VAL A 195 -13.79 -1.48 -9.75
C VAL A 195 -12.86 -0.34 -10.13
N PRO A 196 -13.38 0.85 -10.46
CA PRO A 196 -12.54 2.03 -10.61
C PRO A 196 -12.03 2.49 -9.23
N LEU A 197 -10.85 3.08 -9.21
CA LEU A 197 -10.25 3.67 -8.01
C LEU A 197 -10.21 5.19 -8.16
N LEU A 198 -11.38 5.80 -7.98
CA LEU A 198 -11.57 7.23 -8.15
C LEU A 198 -11.15 7.99 -6.89
N LEU A 199 -10.36 9.03 -7.07
CA LEU A 199 -10.05 9.98 -6.00
C LEU A 199 -11.18 11.00 -5.89
N ASP A 200 -11.83 11.08 -4.74
CA ASP A 200 -12.80 12.14 -4.46
C ASP A 200 -12.04 13.47 -4.29
N PRO A 201 -12.33 14.50 -5.12
CA PRO A 201 -11.64 15.78 -5.03
C PRO A 201 -11.80 16.46 -3.67
N ALA A 202 -12.92 16.28 -2.98
CA ALA A 202 -13.16 16.85 -1.65
C ALA A 202 -12.30 16.16 -0.59
N GLU A 203 -12.18 14.81 -0.64
CA GLU A 203 -11.28 14.07 0.24
C GLU A 203 -9.82 14.47 -0.01
N ALA A 204 -9.40 14.53 -1.27
CA ALA A 204 -8.03 14.92 -1.62
C ALA A 204 -7.69 16.35 -1.16
N ALA A 205 -8.61 17.30 -1.36
CA ALA A 205 -8.46 18.67 -0.89
C ALA A 205 -8.45 18.78 0.65
N GLY A 206 -9.06 17.80 1.33
CA GLY A 206 -9.06 17.69 2.79
C GLY A 206 -7.76 17.17 3.39
N VAL A 207 -6.83 16.68 2.60
CA VAL A 207 -5.51 16.23 3.08
C VAL A 207 -4.69 17.42 3.56
N THR A 208 -4.52 17.55 4.87
CA THR A 208 -3.76 18.63 5.51
C THR A 208 -2.30 18.26 5.79
N ALA A 209 -1.98 16.96 5.74
CA ALA A 209 -0.64 16.47 5.97
C ALA A 209 0.28 16.79 4.78
N PRO A 210 1.50 17.32 5.01
CA PRO A 210 2.51 17.42 3.96
C PRO A 210 2.68 16.06 3.28
N THR A 211 2.62 16.06 1.94
CA THR A 211 2.57 14.82 1.14
C THR A 211 3.76 14.71 0.20
N LEU A 212 4.39 13.55 0.19
CA LEU A 212 5.41 13.15 -0.77
C LEU A 212 4.84 12.09 -1.71
N LEU A 213 4.85 12.38 -3.01
CA LEU A 213 4.62 11.39 -4.05
C LEU A 213 5.97 10.87 -4.56
N ILE A 214 6.15 9.56 -4.55
CA ILE A 214 7.30 8.88 -5.15
C ILE A 214 6.81 8.19 -6.42
N ARG A 215 7.55 8.34 -7.52
CA ARG A 215 7.31 7.61 -8.78
C ARG A 215 8.59 6.98 -9.31
N GLY A 216 8.46 5.86 -10.00
CA GLY A 216 9.52 5.32 -10.84
C GLY A 216 9.62 6.10 -12.16
N GLY A 217 10.85 6.39 -12.59
CA GLY A 217 11.09 7.09 -13.88
C GLY A 217 10.61 6.27 -15.08
N ASP A 218 10.70 4.95 -14.97
CA ASP A 218 10.39 3.99 -16.05
C ASP A 218 9.01 3.31 -15.84
N SER A 219 8.20 3.78 -14.90
CA SER A 219 6.87 3.24 -14.65
C SER A 219 5.90 3.51 -15.79
N PRO A 220 4.91 2.59 -16.03
CA PRO A 220 3.90 2.75 -17.06
C PRO A 220 3.12 4.06 -16.98
N GLU A 221 2.65 4.55 -18.14
CA GLU A 221 1.99 5.86 -18.26
C GLU A 221 0.76 6.01 -17.35
N PHE A 222 -0.02 4.96 -17.15
CA PHE A 222 -1.20 5.04 -16.27
C PHE A 222 -0.83 5.36 -14.81
N LEU A 223 0.35 4.93 -14.32
CA LEU A 223 0.86 5.29 -13.00
C LEU A 223 1.36 6.73 -12.97
N GLN A 224 1.95 7.21 -14.10
CA GLN A 224 2.32 8.61 -14.24
C GLN A 224 1.08 9.52 -14.23
N ASP A 225 -0.02 9.10 -14.87
CA ASP A 225 -1.31 9.80 -14.83
C ASP A 225 -1.89 9.85 -13.42
N ALA A 226 -1.83 8.75 -12.69
CA ALA A 226 -2.24 8.69 -11.29
C ALA A 226 -1.46 9.68 -10.42
N ILE A 227 -0.14 9.76 -10.60
CA ILE A 227 0.72 10.75 -9.92
C ILE A 227 0.27 12.18 -10.25
N ARG A 228 0.03 12.50 -11.52
CA ARG A 228 -0.45 13.84 -11.94
C ARG A 228 -1.80 14.17 -11.29
N THR A 229 -2.70 13.20 -11.24
CA THR A 229 -4.03 13.37 -10.64
C THR A 229 -3.92 13.67 -9.15
N VAL A 230 -3.14 12.90 -8.40
CA VAL A 230 -2.97 13.13 -6.95
C VAL A 230 -2.24 14.44 -6.68
N ALA A 231 -1.16 14.73 -7.42
CA ALA A 231 -0.40 15.97 -7.26
C ALA A 231 -1.23 17.24 -7.53
N GLY A 232 -2.20 17.14 -8.47
CA GLY A 232 -3.12 18.24 -8.76
C GLY A 232 -4.29 18.39 -7.78
N SER A 233 -4.50 17.39 -6.90
CA SER A 233 -5.66 17.34 -6.00
C SER A 233 -5.28 17.57 -4.53
N VAL A 234 -4.07 17.21 -4.11
CA VAL A 234 -3.58 17.34 -2.73
C VAL A 234 -2.83 18.67 -2.57
N PRO A 235 -3.22 19.55 -1.59
CA PRO A 235 -2.72 20.92 -1.52
C PRO A 235 -1.21 21.06 -1.27
N ASP A 236 -0.65 20.33 -0.29
CA ASP A 236 0.79 20.36 0.04
C ASP A 236 1.46 19.08 -0.43
N CYS A 237 1.74 19.01 -1.73
CA CYS A 237 2.23 17.81 -2.38
C CYS A 237 3.50 18.10 -3.20
N ARG A 238 4.56 17.32 -2.96
CA ARG A 238 5.77 17.31 -3.80
C ARG A 238 5.97 15.95 -4.44
N VAL A 239 6.58 15.93 -5.63
CA VAL A 239 6.87 14.71 -6.38
C VAL A 239 8.39 14.49 -6.42
N VAL A 240 8.82 13.24 -6.18
CA VAL A 240 10.19 12.77 -6.39
C VAL A 240 10.17 11.63 -7.37
N THR A 241 11.07 11.67 -8.37
CA THR A 241 11.27 10.60 -9.35
C THR A 241 12.48 9.77 -8.96
N LEU A 242 12.33 8.44 -8.95
CA LEU A 242 13.42 7.49 -8.84
C LEU A 242 13.79 7.03 -10.24
N GLU A 243 14.83 7.62 -10.81
CA GLU A 243 15.26 7.34 -12.17
C GLU A 243 15.71 5.87 -12.33
N GLY A 244 15.34 5.23 -13.44
CA GLY A 244 15.65 3.84 -13.71
C GLY A 244 14.86 2.83 -12.85
N GLN A 245 13.89 3.29 -12.08
CA GLN A 245 13.03 2.45 -11.23
C GLN A 245 11.61 2.39 -11.78
N GLN A 246 10.90 1.32 -11.42
CA GLN A 246 9.49 1.11 -11.71
C GLN A 246 8.68 0.91 -10.41
N HIS A 247 7.57 0.20 -10.49
CA HIS A 247 6.57 0.04 -9.43
C HIS A 247 7.02 -0.73 -8.16
N VAL A 248 8.25 -1.22 -8.14
CA VAL A 248 8.80 -2.02 -7.02
C VAL A 248 10.16 -1.51 -6.53
N ALA A 249 10.43 -0.20 -6.62
CA ALA A 249 11.68 0.42 -6.19
C ALA A 249 12.03 0.13 -4.72
N ASP A 250 11.03 -0.03 -3.84
CA ASP A 250 11.22 -0.46 -2.46
C ASP A 250 11.83 -1.88 -2.34
N GLN A 251 11.86 -2.63 -3.43
CA GLN A 251 12.43 -3.98 -3.52
C GLN A 251 13.68 -4.04 -4.41
N THR A 252 13.75 -3.26 -5.49
CA THR A 252 14.90 -3.23 -6.41
C THR A 252 16.02 -2.34 -5.91
N ASP A 253 15.70 -1.22 -5.23
CA ASP A 253 16.65 -0.30 -4.61
C ASP A 253 16.12 0.20 -3.24
N PRO A 254 16.04 -0.69 -2.24
CA PRO A 254 15.45 -0.39 -0.95
C PRO A 254 16.19 0.73 -0.19
N GLU A 255 17.50 0.86 -0.40
CA GLU A 255 18.33 1.85 0.28
C GLU A 255 18.04 3.26 -0.19
N THR A 256 18.02 3.50 -1.50
CA THR A 256 17.64 4.79 -2.09
C THR A 256 16.19 5.14 -1.75
N PHE A 257 15.29 4.16 -1.85
CA PHE A 257 13.88 4.36 -1.50
C PHE A 257 13.73 4.79 -0.03
N ALA A 258 14.32 4.04 0.90
CA ALA A 258 14.27 4.36 2.32
C ALA A 258 14.92 5.71 2.66
N ALA A 259 16.01 6.08 1.97
CA ALA A 259 16.67 7.38 2.16
C ALA A 259 15.73 8.55 1.80
N VAL A 260 15.03 8.47 0.66
CA VAL A 260 14.05 9.47 0.22
C VAL A 260 12.89 9.58 1.23
N VAL A 261 12.35 8.46 1.69
CA VAL A 261 11.30 8.43 2.71
C VAL A 261 11.80 9.07 4.02
N ARG A 262 12.96 8.66 4.53
CA ARG A 262 13.52 9.18 5.78
C ARG A 262 13.81 10.68 5.73
N GLU A 263 14.33 11.17 4.61
CA GLU A 263 14.57 12.61 4.41
C GLU A 263 13.27 13.41 4.58
N PHE A 264 12.21 12.98 3.89
CA PHE A 264 10.91 13.64 4.00
C PHE A 264 10.32 13.56 5.40
N LEU A 265 10.44 12.42 6.10
CA LEU A 265 9.87 12.23 7.42
C LEU A 265 10.62 12.97 8.55
N ARG A 266 11.85 13.46 8.33
CA ARG A 266 12.61 14.26 9.30
C ARG A 266 12.23 15.74 9.34
N GLY A 267 11.90 16.31 8.19
CA GLY A 267 11.49 17.72 8.06
C GLY A 267 10.11 17.94 8.63
#